data_6bf1854f0583a2cfbd969784b575ccb5
#
_entry.id   6bf1854f0583a2cfbd969784b575ccb5
#
_cell.length_a   1.000
_cell.length_b   1.000
_cell.length_c   1.000
_cell.angle_alpha   90.00
_cell.angle_beta   90.00
_cell.angle_gamma   90.00
#
_symmetry.space_group_name_H-M   'P 1'
#
loop_
_entity.id
_entity.type
_entity.pdbx_description
1 polymer ?
#
loop_
_entity_poly.entity_id
_entity_poly.type
_entity_poly.pdbx_seq_one_letter_code
_entity_poly.pdbx_strand_id
1 'polypeptide(L)'
;MDSQQVLAELRALDLPVDQYVVVGGAALSIRGLRSTEDIDLVVVPILFDKLKSAGWRQKTRPNGAPGLKRGYVEIYLDVNTESFGRSIDWLIAHAEIMEGVPLVDLETLMGWKKTYGREKDTRDVELLERVLREKAGAPIQSSDGR
;
A
#
# COMPACT_ATOMS: atom_id res chain seq x y z
N MET A 1 -6.83 -6.65 -10.66
CA MET A 1 -5.45 -7.10 -10.97
C MET A 1 -4.97 -8.04 -9.89
N ASP A 2 -4.33 -9.11 -10.30
CA ASP A 2 -3.65 -10.04 -9.38
C ASP A 2 -2.22 -9.53 -9.10
N SER A 3 -1.47 -10.27 -8.30
CA SER A 3 -0.13 -9.85 -7.90
C SER A 3 0.82 -9.67 -9.10
N GLN A 4 0.74 -10.54 -10.10
CA GLN A 4 1.63 -10.47 -11.26
C GLN A 4 1.32 -9.23 -12.10
N GLN A 5 0.05 -8.90 -12.25
CA GLN A 5 -0.37 -7.72 -13.00
C GLN A 5 0.06 -6.43 -12.29
N VAL A 6 -0.10 -6.37 -10.97
CA VAL A 6 0.33 -5.21 -10.18
C VAL A 6 1.85 -5.04 -10.27
N LEU A 7 2.60 -6.13 -10.10
CA LEU A 7 4.06 -6.10 -10.19
C LEU A 7 4.53 -5.65 -11.57
N ALA A 8 3.87 -6.10 -12.63
CA ALA A 8 4.23 -5.69 -13.99
C ALA A 8 4.03 -4.18 -14.19
N GLU A 9 2.92 -3.62 -13.67
CA GLU A 9 2.67 -2.17 -13.74
C GLU A 9 3.73 -1.39 -12.98
N LEU A 10 4.11 -1.84 -11.78
CA LEU A 10 5.11 -1.16 -10.97
C LEU A 10 6.51 -1.24 -11.59
N ARG A 11 6.88 -2.40 -12.13
CA ARG A 11 8.18 -2.56 -12.79
C ARG A 11 8.31 -1.67 -14.03
N ALA A 12 7.21 -1.47 -14.75
CA ALA A 12 7.21 -0.59 -15.90
C ALA A 12 7.47 0.87 -15.52
N LEU A 13 7.13 1.28 -14.30
CA LEU A 13 7.38 2.63 -13.82
C LEU A 13 8.84 2.82 -13.39
N ASP A 14 9.50 1.75 -12.99
CA ASP A 14 10.91 1.76 -12.56
C ASP A 14 11.22 2.86 -11.54
N LEU A 15 10.42 2.93 -10.48
CA LEU A 15 10.58 3.93 -9.44
C LEU A 15 11.68 3.52 -8.43
N PRO A 16 12.40 4.51 -7.85
CA PRO A 16 13.39 4.20 -6.80
C PRO A 16 12.72 3.57 -5.58
N VAL A 17 13.21 2.42 -5.16
CA VAL A 17 12.61 1.61 -4.08
C VAL A 17 12.60 2.31 -2.73
N ASP A 18 13.48 3.29 -2.54
CA ASP A 18 13.58 4.06 -1.30
C ASP A 18 12.76 5.35 -1.32
N GLN A 19 11.95 5.56 -2.34
CA GLN A 19 11.18 6.79 -2.49
C GLN A 19 9.67 6.60 -2.52
N TYR A 20 9.19 5.37 -2.37
CA TYR A 20 7.75 5.11 -2.39
C TYR A 20 7.38 3.90 -1.54
N VAL A 21 6.09 3.78 -1.23
CA VAL A 21 5.51 2.60 -0.57
C VAL A 21 4.16 2.31 -1.20
N VAL A 22 3.89 1.05 -1.51
CA VAL A 22 2.59 0.61 -2.02
C VAL A 22 1.62 0.52 -0.86
N VAL A 23 0.46 1.14 -1.00
CA VAL A 23 -0.58 1.14 0.03
C VAL A 23 -1.89 0.58 -0.54
N GLY A 24 -2.92 0.52 0.27
CA GLY A 24 -4.26 0.14 -0.19
C GLY A 24 -4.38 -1.28 -0.70
N GLY A 25 -5.29 -1.49 -1.63
CA GLY A 25 -5.59 -2.81 -2.18
C GLY A 25 -4.42 -3.49 -2.87
N ALA A 26 -3.55 -2.71 -3.52
CA ALA A 26 -2.37 -3.27 -4.19
C ALA A 26 -1.40 -3.92 -3.19
N ALA A 27 -1.32 -3.39 -1.96
CA ALA A 27 -0.49 -4.00 -0.93
C ALA A 27 -1.03 -5.37 -0.50
N LEU A 28 -2.34 -5.59 -0.61
CA LEU A 28 -2.95 -6.89 -0.38
C LEU A 28 -2.77 -7.81 -1.59
N SER A 29 -2.92 -7.26 -2.79
CA SER A 29 -2.82 -8.03 -4.03
C SER A 29 -1.43 -8.61 -4.23
N ILE A 30 -0.38 -7.83 -4.00
CA ILE A 30 1.00 -8.33 -4.13
C ILE A 30 1.27 -9.47 -3.16
N ARG A 31 0.65 -9.43 -1.96
CA ARG A 31 0.76 -10.51 -0.99
C ARG A 31 -0.10 -11.75 -1.33
N GLY A 32 -0.86 -11.68 -2.43
CA GLY A 32 -1.70 -12.79 -2.85
C GLY A 32 -2.99 -12.93 -2.04
N LEU A 33 -3.40 -11.89 -1.33
CA LEU A 33 -4.55 -11.96 -0.43
C LEU A 33 -5.88 -11.66 -1.11
N ARG A 34 -5.88 -10.81 -2.11
CA ARG A 34 -7.04 -10.54 -2.98
C ARG A 34 -6.61 -9.73 -4.19
N SER A 35 -7.48 -9.60 -5.17
CA SER A 35 -7.22 -8.74 -6.33
C SER A 35 -7.49 -7.27 -5.99
N THR A 36 -7.05 -6.36 -6.84
CA THR A 36 -7.28 -4.93 -6.68
C THR A 36 -7.61 -4.30 -8.04
N GLU A 37 -8.27 -3.16 -8.02
CA GLU A 37 -8.57 -2.41 -9.25
C GLU A 37 -7.56 -1.30 -9.47
N ASP A 38 -7.02 -0.72 -8.41
CA ASP A 38 -6.11 0.41 -8.47
C ASP A 38 -4.80 0.10 -7.75
N ILE A 39 -3.76 0.85 -8.10
CA ILE A 39 -2.46 0.78 -7.44
C ILE A 39 -2.19 2.13 -6.81
N ASP A 40 -2.27 2.21 -5.48
CA ASP A 40 -2.03 3.45 -4.76
C ASP A 40 -0.65 3.47 -4.15
N LEU A 41 0.11 4.53 -4.40
CA LEU A 41 1.45 4.72 -3.88
C LEU A 41 1.52 6.00 -3.07
N VAL A 42 2.23 5.95 -1.94
CA VAL A 42 2.65 7.16 -1.23
C VAL A 42 4.12 7.36 -1.55
N VAL A 43 4.50 8.57 -1.92
CA VAL A 43 5.86 8.87 -2.38
C VAL A 43 6.45 10.07 -1.65
N VAL A 44 7.78 10.16 -1.67
CA VAL A 44 8.46 11.35 -1.14
C VAL A 44 8.21 12.55 -2.06
N PRO A 45 8.25 13.79 -1.51
CA PRO A 45 7.93 14.98 -2.32
C PRO A 45 8.76 15.13 -3.58
N ILE A 46 10.03 14.79 -3.55
CA ILE A 46 10.89 14.93 -4.73
C ILE A 46 10.44 14.01 -5.87
N LEU A 47 9.97 12.81 -5.55
CA LEU A 47 9.45 11.90 -6.56
C LEU A 47 8.09 12.38 -7.09
N PHE A 48 7.24 12.91 -6.22
CA PHE A 48 5.96 13.49 -6.61
C PHE A 48 6.18 14.61 -7.65
N ASP A 49 7.10 15.53 -7.36
CA ASP A 49 7.38 16.64 -8.26
C ASP A 49 7.95 16.17 -9.59
N LYS A 50 8.78 15.13 -9.56
CA LYS A 50 9.36 14.56 -10.77
C LYS A 50 8.29 13.94 -11.66
N LEU A 51 7.34 13.20 -11.08
CA LEU A 51 6.24 12.59 -11.83
C LEU A 51 5.29 13.64 -12.38
N LYS A 52 5.01 14.67 -11.59
CA LYS A 52 4.20 15.81 -12.03
C LYS A 52 4.83 16.47 -13.24
N SER A 53 6.14 16.71 -13.21
CA SER A 53 6.88 17.30 -14.32
C SER A 53 6.93 16.37 -15.54
N ALA A 54 6.86 15.07 -15.32
CA ALA A 54 6.84 14.08 -16.40
C ALA A 54 5.47 13.94 -17.08
N GLY A 55 4.48 14.73 -16.66
CA GLY A 55 3.17 14.77 -17.33
C GLY A 55 2.10 13.90 -16.74
N TRP A 56 2.28 13.38 -15.52
CA TRP A 56 1.22 12.65 -14.84
C TRP A 56 0.03 13.57 -14.60
N ARG A 57 -1.18 13.06 -14.79
CA ARG A 57 -2.39 13.87 -14.62
C ARG A 57 -2.58 14.23 -13.15
N GLN A 58 -2.79 15.52 -12.89
CA GLN A 58 -3.03 15.99 -11.53
C GLN A 58 -4.48 15.76 -11.15
N LYS A 59 -4.72 15.42 -9.89
CA LYS A 59 -6.05 15.26 -9.33
C LYS A 59 -6.06 15.86 -7.91
N THR A 60 -7.25 16.15 -7.41
CA THR A 60 -7.44 16.66 -6.06
C THR A 60 -8.31 15.67 -5.31
N ARG A 61 -7.87 15.27 -4.13
CA ARG A 61 -8.68 14.40 -3.27
C ARG A 61 -9.82 15.19 -2.62
N PRO A 62 -10.85 14.52 -2.09
CA PRO A 62 -11.95 15.20 -1.41
C PRO A 62 -11.53 16.15 -0.30
N ASN A 63 -10.40 15.88 0.36
CA ASN A 63 -9.86 16.76 1.42
C ASN A 63 -9.04 17.92 0.87
N GLY A 64 -8.94 18.08 -0.44
CA GLY A 64 -8.16 19.14 -1.07
C GLY A 64 -6.69 18.80 -1.32
N ALA A 65 -6.21 17.65 -0.86
CA ALA A 65 -4.82 17.26 -1.03
C ALA A 65 -4.52 16.87 -2.48
N PRO A 66 -3.30 17.16 -2.98
CA PRO A 66 -2.96 16.84 -4.36
C PRO A 66 -2.67 15.35 -4.55
N GLY A 67 -2.88 14.88 -5.77
CA GLY A 67 -2.52 13.54 -6.19
C GLY A 67 -2.19 13.54 -7.67
N LEU A 68 -1.64 12.43 -8.15
CA LEU A 68 -1.33 12.22 -9.56
C LEU A 68 -1.92 10.89 -10.01
N LYS A 69 -2.21 10.78 -11.29
CA LYS A 69 -2.76 9.53 -11.84
C LYS A 69 -2.23 9.26 -13.24
N ARG A 70 -1.92 8.00 -13.51
CA ARG A 70 -1.63 7.48 -14.84
C ARG A 70 -2.08 6.02 -14.89
N GLY A 71 -3.04 5.72 -15.76
CA GLY A 71 -3.60 4.37 -15.88
C GLY A 71 -4.20 3.91 -14.55
N TYR A 72 -3.74 2.78 -14.06
CA TYR A 72 -4.22 2.21 -12.80
C TYR A 72 -3.52 2.80 -11.57
N VAL A 73 -2.47 3.60 -11.77
CA VAL A 73 -1.61 4.07 -10.66
C VAL A 73 -2.01 5.46 -10.19
N GLU A 74 -2.19 5.59 -8.88
CA GLU A 74 -2.46 6.87 -8.24
C GLU A 74 -1.34 7.15 -7.24
N ILE A 75 -0.86 8.39 -7.24
CA ILE A 75 0.29 8.81 -6.44
C ILE A 75 -0.15 9.87 -5.44
N TYR A 76 0.24 9.69 -4.18
CA TYR A 76 -0.12 10.61 -3.10
C TYR A 76 1.11 10.92 -2.24
N LEU A 77 1.04 12.04 -1.51
CA LEU A 77 2.10 12.43 -0.58
C LEU A 77 1.87 11.87 0.82
N ASP A 78 0.65 11.43 1.11
CA ASP A 78 0.30 10.86 2.40
C ASP A 78 -0.94 9.97 2.28
N VAL A 79 -1.24 9.26 3.34
CA VAL A 79 -2.52 8.59 3.49
C VAL A 79 -3.37 9.47 4.40
N ASN A 80 -4.49 9.93 3.89
CA ASN A 80 -5.31 10.90 4.58
C ASN A 80 -6.17 10.27 5.66
N THR A 81 -5.55 9.96 6.80
CA THR A 81 -6.27 9.53 7.99
C THR A 81 -5.68 10.26 9.19
N GLU A 82 -6.47 11.14 9.79
CA GLU A 82 -5.99 11.95 10.90
C GLU A 82 -5.63 11.12 12.13
N SER A 83 -6.40 10.08 12.39
CA SER A 83 -6.23 9.28 13.60
C SER A 83 -5.16 8.20 13.51
N PHE A 84 -4.67 7.88 12.33
CA PHE A 84 -3.67 6.82 12.15
C PHE A 84 -2.69 7.17 11.03
N GLY A 85 -2.32 8.43 10.97
CA GLY A 85 -1.37 8.91 9.96
C GLY A 85 0.05 8.44 10.24
N ARG A 86 0.82 8.24 9.17
CA ARG A 86 2.25 7.95 9.25
C ARG A 86 2.95 8.77 8.19
N SER A 87 4.13 9.29 8.51
CA SER A 87 4.93 10.00 7.51
C SER A 87 5.48 9.04 6.47
N ILE A 88 5.80 9.54 5.29
CA ILE A 88 6.41 8.71 4.26
C ILE A 88 7.74 8.11 4.74
N ASP A 89 8.51 8.85 5.53
CA ASP A 89 9.77 8.34 6.06
C ASP A 89 9.54 7.15 6.99
N TRP A 90 8.51 7.22 7.84
CA TRP A 90 8.15 6.11 8.70
C TRP A 90 7.69 4.90 7.88
N LEU A 91 6.86 5.14 6.87
CA LEU A 91 6.35 4.07 6.00
C LEU A 91 7.48 3.35 5.27
N ILE A 92 8.44 4.09 4.77
CA ILE A 92 9.61 3.52 4.09
C ILE A 92 10.44 2.69 5.06
N ALA A 93 10.69 3.22 6.27
CA ALA A 93 11.49 2.54 7.27
C ALA A 93 10.87 1.22 7.74
N HIS A 94 9.53 1.12 7.70
CA HIS A 94 8.81 -0.05 8.16
C HIS A 94 8.21 -0.89 7.02
N ALA A 95 8.56 -0.58 5.77
CA ALA A 95 8.01 -1.30 4.62
C ALA A 95 8.49 -2.74 4.56
N GLU A 96 7.62 -3.61 4.10
CA GLU A 96 7.94 -4.99 3.83
C GLU A 96 8.31 -5.10 2.37
N ILE A 97 9.51 -5.56 2.05
CA ILE A 97 9.96 -5.68 0.66
C ILE A 97 9.54 -7.04 0.11
N MET A 98 8.72 -7.03 -0.93
CA MET A 98 8.31 -8.26 -1.61
C MET A 98 8.53 -8.09 -3.11
N GLU A 99 9.22 -9.02 -3.73
CA GLU A 99 9.54 -8.98 -5.16
C GLU A 99 10.21 -7.65 -5.57
N GLY A 100 11.04 -7.10 -4.67
CA GLY A 100 11.72 -5.83 -4.89
C GLY A 100 10.85 -4.59 -4.71
N VAL A 101 9.62 -4.75 -4.21
CA VAL A 101 8.66 -3.65 -4.07
C VAL A 101 8.37 -3.39 -2.59
N PRO A 102 8.42 -2.13 -2.14
CA PRO A 102 8.14 -1.80 -0.73
C PRO A 102 6.64 -1.71 -0.49
N LEU A 103 6.13 -2.55 0.39
CA LEU A 103 4.71 -2.58 0.76
C LEU A 103 4.53 -2.04 2.17
N VAL A 104 3.44 -1.31 2.39
CA VAL A 104 3.09 -0.89 3.74
C VAL A 104 2.95 -2.11 4.64
N ASP A 105 3.40 -2.02 5.88
CA ASP A 105 3.29 -3.12 6.83
C ASP A 105 1.81 -3.41 7.14
N LEU A 106 1.52 -4.67 7.45
CA LEU A 106 0.14 -5.13 7.62
C LEU A 106 -0.60 -4.45 8.77
N GLU A 107 0.09 -4.19 9.86
CA GLU A 107 -0.53 -3.55 11.03
C GLU A 107 -0.98 -2.12 10.72
N THR A 108 -0.15 -1.36 10.02
CA THR A 108 -0.49 -0.01 9.58
C THR A 108 -1.67 -0.03 8.60
N LEU A 109 -1.63 -0.95 7.63
CA LEU A 109 -2.70 -1.10 6.66
C LEU A 109 -4.02 -1.43 7.35
N MET A 110 -3.99 -2.34 8.32
CA MET A 110 -5.18 -2.70 9.09
C MET A 110 -5.71 -1.50 9.89
N GLY A 111 -4.83 -0.72 10.51
CA GLY A 111 -5.20 0.49 11.24
C GLY A 111 -5.94 1.50 10.36
N TRP A 112 -5.44 1.72 9.15
CA TRP A 112 -6.09 2.62 8.21
C TRP A 112 -7.46 2.08 7.80
N LYS A 113 -7.58 0.78 7.51
CA LYS A 113 -8.83 0.15 7.11
C LYS A 113 -9.88 0.26 8.21
N LYS A 114 -9.48 0.07 9.46
CA LYS A 114 -10.38 0.25 10.60
C LYS A 114 -10.85 1.69 10.73
N THR A 115 -9.96 2.65 10.48
CA THR A 115 -10.29 4.06 10.55
C THR A 115 -11.30 4.47 9.48
N TYR A 116 -11.16 3.95 8.24
CA TYR A 116 -12.09 4.25 7.18
C TYR A 116 -13.47 3.65 7.46
N GLY A 117 -13.54 2.44 8.00
CA GLY A 117 -14.80 1.80 8.44
C GLY A 117 -15.84 1.52 7.38
N ARG A 118 -15.47 1.50 6.09
CA ARG A 118 -16.40 1.19 5.00
C ARG A 118 -16.65 -0.32 4.96
N GLU A 119 -17.71 -0.73 4.30
CA GLU A 119 -18.06 -2.17 4.20
C GLU A 119 -16.90 -2.98 3.59
N LYS A 120 -16.32 -2.49 2.50
CA LYS A 120 -15.17 -3.17 1.88
C LYS A 120 -13.95 -3.20 2.81
N ASP A 121 -13.82 -2.20 3.69
CA ASP A 121 -12.72 -2.16 4.64
C ASP A 121 -12.93 -3.17 5.77
N THR A 122 -14.17 -3.44 6.16
CA THR A 122 -14.49 -4.45 7.17
C THR A 122 -14.03 -5.83 6.71
N ARG A 123 -14.26 -6.16 5.45
CA ARG A 123 -13.80 -7.43 4.88
C ARG A 123 -12.29 -7.52 4.85
N ASP A 124 -11.62 -6.43 4.50
CA ASP A 124 -10.16 -6.37 4.48
C ASP A 124 -9.60 -6.50 5.90
N VAL A 125 -10.24 -5.87 6.90
CA VAL A 125 -9.81 -5.99 8.30
C VAL A 125 -9.90 -7.44 8.76
N GLU A 126 -10.99 -8.13 8.46
CA GLU A 126 -11.14 -9.54 8.82
C GLU A 126 -10.05 -10.40 8.20
N LEU A 127 -9.74 -10.16 6.94
CA LEU A 127 -8.68 -10.86 6.23
C LEU A 127 -7.32 -10.59 6.88
N LEU A 128 -7.02 -9.34 7.19
CA LEU A 128 -5.76 -8.94 7.81
C LEU A 128 -5.63 -9.50 9.22
N GLU A 129 -6.70 -9.49 10.01
CA GLU A 129 -6.69 -10.09 11.34
C GLU A 129 -6.35 -11.57 11.27
N ARG A 130 -6.89 -12.29 10.30
CA ARG A 130 -6.59 -13.70 10.11
C ARG A 130 -5.13 -13.92 9.74
N VAL A 131 -4.62 -13.14 8.79
CA VAL A 131 -3.22 -13.24 8.35
C VAL A 131 -2.25 -12.95 9.50
N LEU A 132 -2.53 -11.92 10.28
CA LEU A 132 -1.68 -11.56 11.42
C LEU A 132 -1.72 -12.63 12.51
N ARG A 133 -2.88 -13.24 12.76
CA ARG A 133 -2.98 -14.34 13.70
C ARG A 133 -2.18 -15.55 13.24
N GLU A 134 -2.27 -15.90 11.96
CA GLU A 134 -1.54 -17.01 11.40
C GLU A 134 -0.04 -16.79 11.49
N LYS A 135 0.41 -15.56 11.18
CA LYS A 135 1.83 -15.24 11.29
C LYS A 135 2.32 -15.32 12.74
N ALA A 136 1.53 -14.82 13.68
CA ALA A 136 1.90 -14.86 15.09
C ALA A 136 1.92 -16.28 15.64
N GLY A 137 1.01 -17.12 15.16
CA GLY A 137 0.91 -18.50 15.60
C GLY A 137 1.84 -19.46 14.88
N ALA A 138 2.36 -19.09 13.72
CA ALA A 138 3.14 -20.00 12.88
C ALA A 138 4.35 -20.62 13.56
N PRO A 139 5.17 -19.88 14.32
CA PRO A 139 6.30 -20.48 15.00
C PRO A 139 5.89 -21.55 16.01
N ILE A 140 4.77 -21.33 16.70
CA ILE A 140 4.27 -22.29 17.69
C ILE A 140 3.71 -23.50 16.98
N GLN A 141 2.95 -23.32 15.94
CA GLN A 141 2.36 -24.41 15.19
C GLN A 141 3.39 -25.26 14.50
N SER A 142 4.42 -24.64 13.97
CA SER A 142 5.46 -25.38 13.28
C SER A 142 6.31 -26.21 14.24
N SER A 143 6.38 -25.83 15.48
CA SER A 143 7.13 -26.61 16.44
C SER A 143 6.38 -27.78 16.95
N ASP A 144 5.07 -27.80 16.84
CA ASP A 144 4.33 -28.85 17.28
C ASP A 144 4.06 -29.85 16.36
N GLY A 145 4.48 -29.68 15.77
CA GLY A 145 4.39 -30.33 15.08
C GLY A 145 3.77 -30.44 15.11
N ARG A 146 3.73 -30.05 15.72
CA ARG A 146 3.44 -30.00 15.77
C ARG A 146 3.60 -30.38 15.12
#